data_a0f0329ac145e287f8a6b88424896927
#
_entry.id   a0f0329ac145e287f8a6b88424896927
#
_cell.length_a   1.000
_cell.length_b   1.000
_cell.length_c   1.000
_cell.angle_alpha   90.00
_cell.angle_beta   90.00
_cell.angle_gamma   90.00
#
_symmetry.space_group_name_H-M   'P 1'
#
loop_
_entity.id
_entity.type
_entity.pdbx_description
1 polymer ?
#
loop_
_entity_poly.entity_id
_entity_poly.type
_entity_poly.pdbx_seq_one_letter_code
_entity_poly.pdbx_strand_id
1 'polypeptide(L)'
;MKCINSLLALSIIIILNSCSTMKSNLKTQLTNISSVPGFPSGEAGYELGVSACYAGFIGDYLVVAGGCNFPEPGKKKYYSSIYAAKVTGNEEKLQWEMIGNLPEPAAYGGVVATGDSLILVGGCNTEHSLRTVLSIHLDQENGKPILKSLPDLPCTVDNMGVCLLDTRLFVVGGNQGGRPSASVLTMEIGKDKKWTLETELVGEPRVQPVCAAYNGELFVWGGFYENGKSSIVATSGLRYHLISKSWTSLPAPVNLQGQELTLTGATAMLEVLAKGNAQIVCAGGVNREIFWDAISGTYSMVAKADYLKKDISWYKFNNSLLIYNLKTEQWEIPSPENALLARAGAQVALRGHTLYYIGGELKPGLRSPGIVKVDLR
;
A
#
# COMPACT_ATOMS: atom_id res chain seq x y z
N MET A 1 -67.13 -52.70 34.12
CA MET A 1 -66.16 -53.59 34.81
C MET A 1 -64.76 -53.37 34.18
N LYS A 2 -63.84 -52.96 35.00
CA LYS A 2 -62.38 -52.88 34.86
C LYS A 2 -61.83 -52.05 33.74
N CYS A 3 -61.37 -50.85 34.14
CA CYS A 3 -60.34 -50.00 33.47
C CYS A 3 -59.01 -50.73 33.42
N ILE A 4 -58.27 -50.52 32.30
CA ILE A 4 -56.83 -50.69 32.33
C ILE A 4 -56.27 -49.40 31.63
N ASN A 5 -55.65 -48.59 32.50
CA ASN A 5 -54.83 -47.44 32.08
C ASN A 5 -53.56 -47.94 31.42
N SER A 6 -53.26 -47.40 30.23
CA SER A 6 -51.97 -47.58 29.62
C SER A 6 -51.28 -46.22 29.58
N LEU A 7 -50.27 -46.00 30.43
CA LEU A 7 -49.38 -44.85 30.40
C LEU A 7 -48.45 -44.98 29.22
N LEU A 8 -48.56 -44.07 28.26
CA LEU A 8 -47.51 -43.84 27.28
C LEU A 8 -46.46 -42.89 27.90
N ALA A 9 -45.30 -43.41 28.21
CA ALA A 9 -44.14 -42.62 28.56
C ALA A 9 -43.53 -42.02 27.28
N LEU A 10 -43.63 -40.71 27.13
CA LEU A 10 -43.01 -39.94 26.03
C LEU A 10 -41.54 -39.69 26.43
N SER A 11 -40.63 -40.48 25.87
CA SER A 11 -39.18 -40.23 26.01
C SER A 11 -38.76 -39.09 25.14
N ILE A 12 -38.56 -37.93 25.74
CA ILE A 12 -37.93 -36.77 25.05
C ILE A 12 -36.43 -37.05 24.98
N ILE A 13 -35.95 -37.43 23.79
CA ILE A 13 -34.51 -37.48 23.48
C ILE A 13 -34.05 -36.04 23.23
N ILE A 14 -33.42 -35.45 24.24
CA ILE A 14 -32.67 -34.18 24.06
C ILE A 14 -31.37 -34.50 23.33
N ILE A 15 -31.37 -34.23 22.04
CA ILE A 15 -30.12 -34.23 21.24
C ILE A 15 -29.37 -32.97 21.65
N LEU A 16 -28.44 -33.07 22.57
CA LEU A 16 -27.44 -32.06 22.82
C LEU A 16 -26.50 -32.03 21.62
N ASN A 17 -26.78 -31.13 20.67
CA ASN A 17 -25.79 -30.71 19.68
C ASN A 17 -24.62 -30.06 20.43
N SER A 18 -23.64 -30.85 20.80
CA SER A 18 -22.34 -30.35 21.19
C SER A 18 -21.69 -29.74 19.94
N CYS A 19 -21.91 -28.44 19.75
CA CYS A 19 -21.11 -27.61 18.87
C CYS A 19 -19.70 -27.58 19.45
N SER A 20 -18.90 -28.60 19.17
CA SER A 20 -17.47 -28.57 19.42
C SER A 20 -16.91 -27.52 18.47
N THR A 21 -16.77 -26.28 18.94
CA THR A 21 -15.87 -25.31 18.37
C THR A 21 -14.50 -25.96 18.33
N MET A 22 -14.12 -26.51 17.16
CA MET A 22 -12.73 -26.78 16.83
C MET A 22 -12.03 -25.43 16.89
N LYS A 23 -11.47 -25.09 18.06
CA LYS A 23 -10.40 -24.11 18.15
C LYS A 23 -9.26 -24.70 17.34
N SER A 24 -9.16 -24.27 16.07
CA SER A 24 -7.95 -24.45 15.30
C SER A 24 -6.86 -23.72 16.08
N ASN A 25 -6.03 -24.49 16.79
CA ASN A 25 -4.74 -24.02 17.28
C ASN A 25 -3.82 -23.79 16.07
N LEU A 26 -4.15 -22.84 15.20
CA LEU A 26 -3.12 -22.14 14.47
C LEU A 26 -2.36 -21.35 15.54
N LYS A 27 -1.20 -21.83 15.94
CA LYS A 27 -0.19 -21.00 16.55
C LYS A 27 0.02 -19.84 15.57
N THR A 28 -0.60 -18.69 15.84
CA THR A 28 -0.32 -17.43 15.17
C THR A 28 1.16 -17.20 15.44
N GLN A 29 1.99 -17.46 14.45
CA GLN A 29 3.40 -17.13 14.52
C GLN A 29 3.41 -15.61 14.60
N LEU A 30 3.84 -15.08 15.76
CA LEU A 30 3.86 -13.65 16.02
C LEU A 30 4.73 -12.98 14.95
N THR A 31 4.12 -12.17 14.13
CA THR A 31 4.81 -11.30 13.18
C THR A 31 5.70 -10.37 13.97
N ASN A 32 7.00 -10.42 13.73
CA ASN A 32 7.96 -9.53 14.39
C ASN A 32 8.02 -8.20 13.63
N ILE A 33 7.72 -7.10 14.34
CA ILE A 33 7.78 -5.73 13.80
C ILE A 33 8.84 -4.97 14.57
N SER A 34 9.90 -4.55 13.90
CA SER A 34 11.05 -3.88 14.52
C SER A 34 11.56 -2.73 13.67
N SER A 35 12.17 -1.73 14.30
CA SER A 35 12.85 -0.65 13.60
C SER A 35 14.23 -1.10 13.15
N VAL A 36 14.61 -0.75 11.93
CA VAL A 36 15.96 -0.94 11.40
C VAL A 36 16.64 0.43 11.33
N PRO A 37 17.75 0.64 12.06
CA PRO A 37 18.51 1.88 12.01
C PRO A 37 19.11 2.16 10.63
N GLY A 38 19.34 3.43 10.34
CA GLY A 38 19.93 3.91 9.09
C GLY A 38 18.85 4.27 8.07
N PHE A 39 18.73 5.56 7.80
CA PHE A 39 17.93 6.12 6.72
C PHE A 39 18.85 6.81 5.71
N PRO A 40 18.53 6.86 4.41
CA PRO A 40 19.37 7.52 3.43
C PRO A 40 19.70 8.96 3.82
N SER A 41 20.95 9.34 3.61
CA SER A 41 21.44 10.70 3.82
C SER A 41 22.50 10.98 2.77
N GLY A 42 22.60 12.21 2.31
CA GLY A 42 23.52 12.59 1.25
C GLY A 42 23.07 13.86 0.56
N GLU A 43 21.81 13.89 0.10
CA GLU A 43 21.16 15.14 -0.30
C GLU A 43 20.57 15.82 0.93
N ALA A 44 20.89 17.12 1.12
CA ALA A 44 20.47 17.90 2.28
C ALA A 44 18.95 17.89 2.50
N GLY A 45 18.53 17.49 3.70
CA GLY A 45 17.15 17.39 4.14
C GLY A 45 16.53 15.99 3.90
N TYR A 46 17.17 15.09 3.16
CA TYR A 46 16.66 13.74 2.92
C TYR A 46 16.66 12.91 4.20
N GLU A 47 17.62 13.13 5.07
CA GLU A 47 17.78 12.50 6.38
C GLU A 47 16.60 12.75 7.35
N LEU A 48 15.78 13.76 7.07
CA LEU A 48 14.55 14.03 7.83
C LEU A 48 13.41 13.06 7.50
N GLY A 49 13.65 12.13 6.56
CA GLY A 49 12.67 11.20 6.06
C GLY A 49 11.89 11.76 4.87
N VAL A 50 11.36 10.85 4.05
CA VAL A 50 10.54 11.18 2.89
C VAL A 50 9.26 10.36 2.88
N SER A 51 8.24 10.87 2.19
CA SER A 51 7.04 10.11 1.81
C SER A 51 6.93 10.00 0.31
N ALA A 52 6.12 9.06 -0.15
CA ALA A 52 5.79 8.87 -1.55
C ALA A 52 7.04 8.71 -2.46
N CYS A 53 8.11 8.14 -1.93
CA CYS A 53 9.28 7.74 -2.68
C CYS A 53 9.00 6.48 -3.50
N TYR A 54 9.89 6.13 -4.41
CA TYR A 54 9.92 4.82 -5.05
C TYR A 54 10.88 3.92 -4.28
N ALA A 55 10.44 2.72 -3.88
CA ALA A 55 11.31 1.80 -3.17
C ALA A 55 11.03 0.34 -3.55
N GLY A 56 12.08 -0.48 -3.56
CA GLY A 56 11.98 -1.90 -3.85
C GLY A 56 13.35 -2.56 -3.85
N PHE A 57 13.37 -3.88 -4.02
CA PHE A 57 14.59 -4.65 -4.15
C PHE A 57 15.02 -4.81 -5.61
N ILE A 58 16.32 -4.63 -5.85
CA ILE A 58 17.02 -5.06 -7.07
C ILE A 58 18.09 -6.06 -6.61
N GLY A 59 17.86 -7.34 -6.82
CA GLY A 59 18.69 -8.39 -6.24
C GLY A 59 18.77 -8.26 -4.72
N ASP A 60 19.99 -8.11 -4.19
CA ASP A 60 20.23 -7.95 -2.75
C ASP A 60 20.18 -6.50 -2.25
N TYR A 61 19.92 -5.55 -3.11
CA TYR A 61 19.93 -4.13 -2.75
C TYR A 61 18.52 -3.60 -2.55
N LEU A 62 18.27 -3.02 -1.37
CA LEU A 62 17.13 -2.17 -1.13
C LEU A 62 17.41 -0.80 -1.76
N VAL A 63 16.64 -0.42 -2.74
CA VAL A 63 16.79 0.84 -3.48
C VAL A 63 15.66 1.77 -3.07
N VAL A 64 15.99 3.05 -2.82
CA VAL A 64 15.03 4.14 -2.56
C VAL A 64 15.37 5.30 -3.47
N ALA A 65 14.38 5.84 -4.17
CA ALA A 65 14.56 6.95 -5.11
C ALA A 65 13.48 8.01 -4.92
N GLY A 66 13.87 9.28 -5.09
CA GLY A 66 12.92 10.39 -5.03
C GLY A 66 12.22 10.54 -3.67
N GLY A 67 10.94 10.93 -3.70
CA GLY A 67 10.16 11.24 -2.53
C GLY A 67 10.13 12.74 -2.21
N CYS A 68 9.39 13.10 -1.16
CA CYS A 68 9.28 14.49 -0.74
C CYS A 68 9.16 14.62 0.78
N ASN A 69 9.57 15.79 1.30
CA ASN A 69 9.37 16.19 2.68
C ASN A 69 9.23 17.71 2.83
N PHE A 70 9.35 18.19 4.04
CA PHE A 70 9.32 19.62 4.39
C PHE A 70 10.56 19.94 5.24
N PRO A 71 11.74 20.17 4.64
CA PRO A 71 12.97 20.49 5.39
C PRO A 71 12.86 21.82 6.13
N GLU A 72 12.04 22.72 5.64
CA GLU A 72 11.64 23.94 6.29
C GLU A 72 10.11 24.00 6.43
N PRO A 73 9.56 24.58 7.51
CA PRO A 73 8.12 24.71 7.70
C PRO A 73 7.40 25.32 6.49
N GLY A 74 6.43 24.59 5.94
CA GLY A 74 5.64 25.00 4.78
C GLY A 74 6.33 24.93 3.43
N LYS A 75 7.64 24.63 3.36
CA LYS A 75 8.40 24.50 2.11
C LYS A 75 8.58 23.03 1.76
N LYS A 76 7.74 22.53 0.87
CA LYS A 76 7.83 21.17 0.35
C LYS A 76 9.01 21.06 -0.62
N LYS A 77 9.86 20.05 -0.41
CA LYS A 77 10.98 19.71 -1.30
C LYS A 77 10.75 18.32 -1.90
N TYR A 78 10.97 18.18 -3.19
CA TYR A 78 11.02 16.94 -3.92
C TYR A 78 12.47 16.56 -4.22
N TYR A 79 12.77 15.28 -4.25
CA TYR A 79 14.11 14.77 -4.38
C TYR A 79 14.28 13.96 -5.67
N SER A 80 15.51 13.96 -6.21
CA SER A 80 15.89 13.12 -7.35
C SER A 80 16.88 12.01 -6.95
N SER A 81 17.47 12.06 -5.76
CA SER A 81 18.49 11.13 -5.32
C SER A 81 18.02 9.67 -5.37
N ILE A 82 18.93 8.78 -5.79
CA ILE A 82 18.76 7.33 -5.75
C ILE A 82 19.79 6.79 -4.73
N TYR A 83 19.29 6.04 -3.76
CA TYR A 83 20.07 5.40 -2.73
C TYR A 83 19.92 3.89 -2.82
N ALA A 84 20.99 3.17 -2.48
CA ALA A 84 20.97 1.73 -2.32
C ALA A 84 21.64 1.30 -1.01
N ALA A 85 21.10 0.26 -0.39
CA ALA A 85 21.71 -0.41 0.75
C ALA A 85 21.69 -1.91 0.49
N LYS A 86 22.84 -2.58 0.65
CA LYS A 86 22.88 -4.04 0.56
C LYS A 86 22.23 -4.65 1.79
N VAL A 87 21.31 -5.59 1.57
CA VAL A 87 20.57 -6.29 2.63
C VAL A 87 20.97 -7.76 2.64
N THR A 88 21.54 -8.24 3.75
CA THR A 88 21.95 -9.63 3.96
C THR A 88 21.01 -10.39 4.89
N GLY A 89 20.12 -9.65 5.59
CA GLY A 89 19.11 -10.19 6.50
C GLY A 89 19.44 -10.08 7.98
N ASN A 90 20.72 -9.82 8.31
CA ASN A 90 21.21 -9.74 9.71
C ASN A 90 21.83 -8.37 10.03
N GLU A 91 21.43 -7.33 9.28
CA GLU A 91 21.97 -5.99 9.49
C GLU A 91 21.48 -5.40 10.82
N GLU A 92 22.42 -4.94 11.66
CA GLU A 92 22.12 -4.09 12.80
C GLU A 92 21.73 -2.67 12.35
N LYS A 93 22.28 -2.23 11.19
CA LYS A 93 22.04 -0.93 10.59
C LYS A 93 22.20 -1.00 9.07
N LEU A 94 21.27 -0.41 8.31
CA LEU A 94 21.41 -0.26 6.87
C LEU A 94 22.47 0.80 6.53
N GLN A 95 23.39 0.42 5.65
CA GLN A 95 24.44 1.30 5.13
C GLN A 95 24.01 1.78 3.73
N TRP A 96 23.65 3.04 3.63
CA TRP A 96 23.16 3.65 2.40
C TRP A 96 24.27 4.35 1.64
N GLU A 97 24.28 4.15 0.34
CA GLU A 97 25.08 4.90 -0.62
C GLU A 97 24.16 5.65 -1.58
N MET A 98 24.46 6.91 -1.86
CA MET A 98 23.83 7.66 -2.94
C MET A 98 24.51 7.23 -4.25
N ILE A 99 23.77 6.47 -5.07
CA ILE A 99 24.30 5.84 -6.27
C ILE A 99 24.03 6.63 -7.55
N GLY A 100 23.12 7.62 -7.51
CA GLY A 100 22.78 8.46 -8.66
C GLY A 100 21.54 9.32 -8.41
N ASN A 101 20.94 9.80 -9.52
CA ASN A 101 19.74 10.63 -9.49
C ASN A 101 18.75 10.19 -10.57
N LEU A 102 17.47 10.42 -10.32
CA LEU A 102 16.41 10.45 -11.32
C LEU A 102 16.64 11.64 -12.28
N PRO A 103 16.14 11.61 -13.51
CA PRO A 103 16.25 12.73 -14.45
C PRO A 103 15.70 14.05 -13.91
N GLU A 104 14.69 13.97 -13.07
CA GLU A 104 14.07 15.09 -12.36
C GLU A 104 13.54 14.64 -10.98
N PRO A 105 13.36 15.56 -10.01
CA PRO A 105 12.75 15.23 -8.74
C PRO A 105 11.37 14.61 -8.93
N ALA A 106 11.03 13.57 -8.15
CA ALA A 106 9.75 12.89 -8.29
C ALA A 106 9.26 12.27 -6.96
N ALA A 107 7.96 12.37 -6.72
CA ALA A 107 7.24 11.70 -5.64
C ALA A 107 5.81 11.38 -6.09
N TYR A 108 5.06 10.61 -5.28
CA TYR A 108 3.66 10.25 -5.55
C TYR A 108 3.44 9.47 -6.86
N GLY A 109 4.48 8.85 -7.40
CA GLY A 109 4.38 7.87 -8.46
C GLY A 109 4.18 6.46 -7.92
N GLY A 110 3.99 5.51 -8.82
CA GLY A 110 3.94 4.09 -8.51
C GLY A 110 5.29 3.40 -8.76
N VAL A 111 5.53 2.29 -8.09
CA VAL A 111 6.71 1.47 -8.29
C VAL A 111 6.38 -0.01 -8.21
N VAL A 112 6.99 -0.81 -9.08
CA VAL A 112 6.97 -2.27 -9.00
C VAL A 112 8.38 -2.82 -9.17
N ALA A 113 8.68 -3.91 -8.46
CA ALA A 113 9.94 -4.64 -8.57
C ALA A 113 9.76 -5.86 -9.48
N THR A 114 10.72 -6.09 -10.37
CA THR A 114 10.77 -7.28 -11.26
C THR A 114 11.82 -8.30 -10.83
N GLY A 115 12.50 -8.05 -9.70
CA GLY A 115 13.61 -8.86 -9.19
C GLY A 115 14.98 -8.31 -9.61
N ASP A 116 15.17 -7.94 -10.87
CA ASP A 116 16.39 -7.36 -11.43
C ASP A 116 16.29 -5.85 -11.72
N SER A 117 15.11 -5.28 -11.57
CA SER A 117 14.86 -3.87 -11.78
C SER A 117 13.70 -3.33 -10.96
N LEU A 118 13.63 -2.00 -10.83
CA LEU A 118 12.45 -1.27 -10.39
C LEU A 118 11.87 -0.52 -11.58
N ILE A 119 10.55 -0.61 -11.75
CA ILE A 119 9.84 0.20 -12.73
C ILE A 119 9.11 1.30 -12.00
N LEU A 120 9.48 2.53 -12.28
CA LEU A 120 8.91 3.76 -11.74
C LEU A 120 7.91 4.31 -12.74
N VAL A 121 6.73 4.69 -12.28
CA VAL A 121 5.61 5.11 -13.13
C VAL A 121 5.09 6.46 -12.64
N GLY A 122 5.15 7.48 -13.50
CA GLY A 122 4.59 8.80 -13.25
C GLY A 122 5.07 9.44 -11.95
N GLY A 123 4.18 10.12 -11.26
CA GLY A 123 4.45 10.92 -10.07
C GLY A 123 4.32 12.40 -10.33
N CYS A 124 4.84 13.22 -9.44
CA CYS A 124 4.86 14.69 -9.62
C CYS A 124 6.05 15.31 -8.89
N ASN A 125 6.33 16.56 -9.22
CA ASN A 125 7.25 17.44 -8.52
C ASN A 125 6.58 18.80 -8.23
N THR A 126 7.38 19.82 -7.93
CA THR A 126 6.88 21.17 -7.63
C THR A 126 6.22 21.83 -8.85
N GLU A 127 6.66 21.47 -10.06
CA GLU A 127 6.29 22.18 -11.29
C GLU A 127 5.15 21.46 -12.03
N HIS A 128 5.17 20.12 -12.07
CA HIS A 128 4.20 19.35 -12.86
C HIS A 128 4.08 17.90 -12.40
N SER A 129 3.01 17.26 -12.85
CA SER A 129 2.87 15.80 -12.78
C SER A 129 3.55 15.15 -13.98
N LEU A 130 4.05 13.92 -13.79
CA LEU A 130 4.89 13.19 -14.73
C LEU A 130 4.08 12.20 -15.56
N ARG A 131 4.54 11.95 -16.79
CA ARG A 131 4.08 10.84 -17.64
C ARG A 131 5.15 9.79 -17.89
N THR A 132 6.36 10.06 -17.42
CA THR A 132 7.54 9.22 -17.65
C THR A 132 7.39 7.87 -16.96
N VAL A 133 7.88 6.82 -17.63
CA VAL A 133 8.03 5.48 -17.08
C VAL A 133 9.47 5.05 -17.25
N LEU A 134 10.13 4.73 -16.14
CA LEU A 134 11.57 4.41 -16.12
C LEU A 134 11.78 3.03 -15.49
N SER A 135 12.72 2.26 -16.01
CA SER A 135 13.28 1.12 -15.27
C SER A 135 14.67 1.49 -14.75
N ILE A 136 14.91 1.13 -13.48
CA ILE A 136 16.20 1.23 -12.82
C ILE A 136 16.77 -0.17 -12.69
N HIS A 137 17.94 -0.41 -13.26
CA HIS A 137 18.79 -1.57 -13.04
C HIS A 137 20.05 -1.14 -12.30
N LEU A 138 20.76 -2.07 -11.67
CA LEU A 138 22.06 -1.82 -11.10
C LEU A 138 23.13 -2.44 -12.01
N ASP A 139 24.14 -1.65 -12.36
CA ASP A 139 25.32 -2.12 -13.06
C ASP A 139 26.06 -3.17 -12.19
N GLN A 140 26.36 -4.33 -12.78
CA GLN A 140 26.94 -5.45 -12.05
C GLN A 140 28.39 -5.22 -11.59
N GLU A 141 29.11 -4.30 -12.26
CA GLU A 141 30.52 -4.03 -11.98
C GLU A 141 30.71 -2.96 -10.91
N ASN A 142 29.87 -1.92 -10.92
CA ASN A 142 30.06 -0.74 -10.10
C ASN A 142 28.87 -0.35 -9.24
N GLY A 143 27.75 -1.08 -9.32
CA GLY A 143 26.52 -0.85 -8.54
C GLY A 143 25.76 0.43 -8.89
N LYS A 144 26.17 1.17 -9.95
CA LYS A 144 25.49 2.41 -10.32
C LYS A 144 24.16 2.14 -11.03
N PRO A 145 23.19 3.06 -10.93
CA PRO A 145 21.90 2.89 -11.58
C PRO A 145 22.02 3.08 -13.10
N ILE A 146 21.47 2.14 -13.83
CA ILE A 146 21.23 2.21 -15.28
C ILE A 146 19.75 2.51 -15.47
N LEU A 147 19.44 3.71 -15.94
CA LEU A 147 18.09 4.16 -16.22
C LEU A 147 17.72 3.88 -17.68
N LYS A 148 16.57 3.22 -17.91
CA LYS A 148 16.03 2.99 -19.24
C LYS A 148 14.61 3.52 -19.31
N SER A 149 14.29 4.27 -20.37
CA SER A 149 12.93 4.72 -20.63
C SER A 149 12.07 3.58 -21.15
N LEU A 150 10.86 3.47 -20.62
CA LEU A 150 9.77 2.65 -21.14
C LEU A 150 8.75 3.59 -21.84
N PRO A 151 7.76 3.06 -22.56
CA PRO A 151 6.72 3.89 -23.17
C PRO A 151 6.03 4.78 -22.14
N ASP A 152 6.00 6.08 -22.41
CA ASP A 152 5.33 7.08 -21.56
C ASP A 152 3.84 6.80 -21.42
N LEU A 153 3.28 7.18 -20.27
CA LEU A 153 1.83 7.21 -20.03
C LEU A 153 1.14 8.14 -21.05
N PRO A 154 -0.13 7.88 -21.40
CA PRO A 154 -0.87 8.72 -22.36
C PRO A 154 -1.09 10.16 -21.86
N CYS A 155 -1.10 10.35 -20.56
CA CYS A 155 -1.16 11.64 -19.87
C CYS A 155 -0.30 11.62 -18.62
N THR A 156 -0.16 12.75 -17.93
CA THR A 156 0.48 12.81 -16.62
C THR A 156 -0.36 12.04 -15.58
N VAL A 157 0.30 11.28 -14.70
CA VAL A 157 -0.39 10.51 -13.63
C VAL A 157 0.39 10.61 -12.34
N ASP A 158 -0.30 10.94 -11.25
CA ASP A 158 0.21 10.93 -9.89
C ASP A 158 -0.79 10.31 -8.91
N ASN A 159 -0.34 9.92 -7.71
CA ASN A 159 -1.18 9.36 -6.65
C ASN A 159 -2.03 8.15 -7.08
N MET A 160 -1.52 7.35 -8.02
CA MET A 160 -2.16 6.12 -8.50
C MET A 160 -1.71 4.90 -7.71
N GLY A 161 -2.47 3.81 -7.82
CA GLY A 161 -2.00 2.46 -7.54
C GLY A 161 -1.28 1.88 -8.75
N VAL A 162 -0.18 1.15 -8.53
CA VAL A 162 0.54 0.42 -9.59
C VAL A 162 0.77 -1.01 -9.14
N CYS A 163 0.50 -1.97 -10.02
CA CYS A 163 0.79 -3.38 -9.78
C CYS A 163 1.22 -4.09 -11.06
N LEU A 164 1.87 -5.23 -10.89
CA LEU A 164 2.40 -6.06 -11.96
C LEU A 164 1.78 -7.46 -11.89
N LEU A 165 1.33 -7.97 -13.03
CA LEU A 165 0.94 -9.36 -13.22
C LEU A 165 1.81 -9.94 -14.34
N ASP A 166 2.74 -10.81 -14.00
CA ASP A 166 3.77 -11.31 -14.89
C ASP A 166 4.57 -10.15 -15.53
N THR A 167 4.37 -9.88 -16.82
CA THR A 167 4.95 -8.74 -17.54
C THR A 167 3.97 -7.60 -17.78
N ARG A 168 2.74 -7.73 -17.31
CA ARG A 168 1.67 -6.77 -17.55
C ARG A 168 1.55 -5.77 -16.41
N LEU A 169 1.87 -4.53 -16.71
CA LEU A 169 1.83 -3.40 -15.78
C LEU A 169 0.44 -2.76 -15.80
N PHE A 170 -0.09 -2.44 -14.61
CA PHE A 170 -1.37 -1.75 -14.44
C PHE A 170 -1.18 -0.48 -13.64
N VAL A 171 -1.86 0.59 -14.08
CA VAL A 171 -1.99 1.88 -13.39
C VAL A 171 -3.45 2.09 -13.06
N VAL A 172 -3.77 2.22 -11.78
CA VAL A 172 -5.14 2.22 -11.25
C VAL A 172 -5.46 3.56 -10.63
N GLY A 173 -6.43 4.27 -11.17
CA GLY A 173 -6.90 5.55 -10.62
C GLY A 173 -5.83 6.64 -10.59
N GLY A 174 -5.71 7.34 -9.48
CA GLY A 174 -4.86 8.51 -9.31
C GLY A 174 -5.42 9.77 -9.96
N ASN A 175 -4.60 10.82 -10.03
CA ASN A 175 -4.88 11.98 -10.85
C ASN A 175 -4.30 11.74 -12.25
N GLN A 176 -5.14 11.70 -13.27
CA GLN A 176 -4.73 11.54 -14.67
C GLN A 176 -5.05 12.84 -15.42
N GLY A 177 -4.03 13.45 -16.05
CA GLY A 177 -4.18 14.77 -16.65
C GLY A 177 -4.61 15.85 -15.65
N GLY A 178 -4.18 15.73 -14.39
CA GLY A 178 -4.49 16.66 -13.31
C GLY A 178 -5.89 16.53 -12.70
N ARG A 179 -6.61 15.43 -12.95
CA ARG A 179 -7.95 15.19 -12.40
C ARG A 179 -8.06 13.78 -11.82
N PRO A 180 -8.83 13.58 -10.72
CA PRO A 180 -9.17 12.26 -10.22
C PRO A 180 -9.74 11.37 -11.33
N SER A 181 -9.27 10.14 -11.43
CA SER A 181 -9.63 9.21 -12.50
C SER A 181 -10.09 7.85 -11.95
N ALA A 182 -11.04 7.25 -12.68
CA ALA A 182 -11.44 5.86 -12.50
C ALA A 182 -10.71 4.90 -13.46
N SER A 183 -9.92 5.41 -14.39
CA SER A 183 -9.30 4.61 -15.45
C SER A 183 -8.25 3.64 -14.90
N VAL A 184 -8.25 2.44 -15.46
CA VAL A 184 -7.21 1.42 -15.28
C VAL A 184 -6.46 1.29 -16.60
N LEU A 185 -5.22 1.78 -16.64
CA LEU A 185 -4.35 1.69 -17.81
C LEU A 185 -3.48 0.44 -17.71
N THR A 186 -3.10 -0.12 -18.85
CA THR A 186 -2.24 -1.30 -18.91
C THR A 186 -1.25 -1.23 -20.06
N MET A 187 -0.09 -1.88 -19.84
CA MET A 187 0.97 -2.07 -20.84
C MET A 187 1.73 -3.36 -20.54
N GLU A 188 2.06 -4.14 -21.57
CA GLU A 188 2.93 -5.32 -21.44
C GLU A 188 4.38 -4.91 -21.69
N ILE A 189 5.23 -5.07 -20.66
CA ILE A 189 6.64 -4.69 -20.68
C ILE A 189 7.38 -5.50 -21.75
N GLY A 190 8.20 -4.80 -22.54
CA GLY A 190 9.01 -5.42 -23.60
C GLY A 190 8.24 -5.75 -24.88
N LYS A 191 6.92 -5.67 -24.87
CA LYS A 191 6.07 -6.01 -26.03
C LYS A 191 5.33 -4.78 -26.55
N ASP A 192 4.59 -4.09 -25.69
CA ASP A 192 3.75 -2.96 -26.08
C ASP A 192 4.60 -1.70 -26.29
N LYS A 193 4.18 -0.89 -27.27
CA LYS A 193 4.77 0.42 -27.56
C LYS A 193 3.97 1.59 -26.96
N LYS A 194 2.82 1.30 -26.38
CA LYS A 194 1.92 2.29 -25.78
C LYS A 194 1.00 1.66 -24.73
N TRP A 195 0.53 2.49 -23.84
CA TRP A 195 -0.51 2.16 -22.88
C TRP A 195 -1.88 2.08 -23.52
N THR A 196 -2.74 1.26 -22.99
CA THR A 196 -4.15 1.12 -23.36
C THR A 196 -5.04 1.20 -22.14
N LEU A 197 -6.29 1.63 -22.33
CA LEU A 197 -7.33 1.55 -21.32
C LEU A 197 -7.76 0.08 -21.20
N GLU A 198 -7.62 -0.50 -20.03
CA GLU A 198 -8.10 -1.86 -19.73
C GLU A 198 -9.58 -1.86 -19.35
N THR A 199 -9.92 -0.98 -18.39
CA THR A 199 -11.26 -0.82 -17.82
C THR A 199 -11.34 0.47 -17.02
N GLU A 200 -12.51 0.74 -16.42
CA GLU A 200 -12.67 1.78 -15.41
C GLU A 200 -13.13 1.15 -14.08
N LEU A 201 -12.75 1.75 -12.96
CA LEU A 201 -13.26 1.39 -11.64
C LEU A 201 -14.76 1.62 -11.58
N VAL A 202 -15.47 0.75 -10.88
CA VAL A 202 -16.90 0.94 -10.60
C VAL A 202 -17.06 1.95 -9.47
N GLY A 203 -17.93 2.93 -9.66
CA GLY A 203 -18.17 4.02 -8.71
C GLY A 203 -17.26 5.22 -8.95
N GLU A 204 -16.95 5.94 -7.89
CA GLU A 204 -16.18 7.18 -7.98
C GLU A 204 -14.69 6.95 -8.26
N PRO A 205 -14.00 7.95 -8.84
CA PRO A 205 -12.55 7.95 -8.97
C PRO A 205 -11.84 7.68 -7.64
N ARG A 206 -10.65 7.07 -7.72
CA ARG A 206 -9.86 6.78 -6.52
C ARG A 206 -8.45 7.35 -6.64
N VAL A 207 -8.14 8.34 -5.82
CA VAL A 207 -6.79 8.91 -5.64
C VAL A 207 -6.15 8.23 -4.44
N GLN A 208 -4.89 7.82 -4.53
CA GLN A 208 -4.15 7.02 -3.52
C GLN A 208 -4.82 5.68 -3.15
N PRO A 209 -5.32 4.88 -4.11
CA PRO A 209 -5.71 3.52 -3.82
C PRO A 209 -4.48 2.64 -3.64
N VAL A 210 -4.64 1.52 -2.95
CA VAL A 210 -3.70 0.39 -3.03
C VAL A 210 -4.21 -0.60 -4.07
N CYS A 211 -3.29 -1.27 -4.76
CA CYS A 211 -3.64 -2.35 -5.67
C CYS A 211 -2.61 -3.47 -5.66
N ALA A 212 -3.06 -4.65 -6.06
CA ALA A 212 -2.24 -5.83 -6.32
C ALA A 212 -2.85 -6.61 -7.48
N ALA A 213 -2.05 -7.49 -8.09
CA ALA A 213 -2.53 -8.36 -9.16
C ALA A 213 -2.02 -9.78 -8.92
N TYR A 214 -2.89 -10.76 -9.08
CA TYR A 214 -2.56 -12.17 -8.94
C TYR A 214 -3.54 -13.05 -9.71
N ASN A 215 -3.03 -14.09 -10.38
CA ASN A 215 -3.81 -15.13 -11.04
C ASN A 215 -4.93 -14.62 -11.96
N GLY A 216 -4.64 -13.61 -12.78
CA GLY A 216 -5.60 -13.03 -13.73
C GLY A 216 -6.62 -12.07 -13.12
N GLU A 217 -6.38 -11.58 -11.91
CA GLU A 217 -7.24 -10.67 -11.19
C GLU A 217 -6.48 -9.43 -10.70
N LEU A 218 -7.17 -8.28 -10.69
CA LEU A 218 -6.72 -7.06 -10.02
C LEU A 218 -7.53 -6.84 -8.76
N PHE A 219 -6.86 -6.46 -7.70
CA PHE A 219 -7.43 -6.14 -6.40
C PHE A 219 -7.15 -4.69 -6.08
N VAL A 220 -8.17 -3.93 -5.65
CA VAL A 220 -8.07 -2.50 -5.39
C VAL A 220 -8.82 -2.17 -4.10
N TRP A 221 -8.19 -1.46 -3.15
CA TRP A 221 -8.85 -0.93 -1.95
C TRP A 221 -8.46 0.52 -1.69
N GLY A 222 -9.27 1.16 -0.85
CA GLY A 222 -9.02 2.53 -0.43
C GLY A 222 -9.11 3.53 -1.58
N GLY A 223 -8.42 4.63 -1.40
CA GLY A 223 -8.48 5.79 -2.27
C GLY A 223 -9.57 6.77 -1.87
N PHE A 224 -9.44 7.99 -2.34
CA PHE A 224 -10.40 9.06 -2.06
C PHE A 224 -10.79 9.81 -3.33
N TYR A 225 -11.94 10.47 -3.26
CA TYR A 225 -12.40 11.43 -4.24
C TYR A 225 -12.83 12.70 -3.51
N GLU A 226 -12.13 13.81 -3.75
CA GLU A 226 -12.45 15.10 -3.17
C GLU A 226 -13.54 15.79 -3.99
N ASN A 227 -14.68 16.06 -3.35
CA ASN A 227 -15.84 16.70 -3.97
C ASN A 227 -16.65 17.49 -2.91
N GLY A 228 -15.99 18.37 -2.14
CA GLY A 228 -16.59 19.09 -1.05
C GLY A 228 -17.32 18.16 -0.07
N LYS A 229 -18.53 18.46 0.32
CA LYS A 229 -19.33 17.62 1.24
C LYS A 229 -19.69 16.24 0.69
N SER A 230 -19.59 16.05 -0.63
CA SER A 230 -19.78 14.75 -1.31
C SER A 230 -18.46 13.98 -1.49
N SER A 231 -17.40 14.40 -0.80
CA SER A 231 -16.12 13.68 -0.80
C SER A 231 -16.29 12.26 -0.28
N ILE A 232 -15.50 11.35 -0.83
CA ILE A 232 -15.52 9.93 -0.47
C ILE A 232 -14.11 9.52 -0.04
N VAL A 233 -14.03 8.73 1.04
CA VAL A 233 -12.84 7.99 1.45
C VAL A 233 -13.26 6.52 1.49
N ALA A 234 -12.83 5.76 0.48
CA ALA A 234 -13.31 4.40 0.25
C ALA A 234 -12.73 3.42 1.28
N THR A 235 -13.57 2.52 1.79
CA THR A 235 -13.18 1.38 2.65
C THR A 235 -13.26 0.07 1.87
N SER A 236 -14.29 -0.09 1.02
CA SER A 236 -14.55 -1.31 0.25
C SER A 236 -13.47 -1.57 -0.80
N GLY A 237 -13.27 -2.85 -1.08
CA GLY A 237 -12.43 -3.31 -2.17
C GLY A 237 -13.22 -3.62 -3.45
N LEU A 238 -12.47 -3.73 -4.53
CA LEU A 238 -12.92 -4.14 -5.85
C LEU A 238 -11.97 -5.19 -6.40
N ARG A 239 -12.52 -6.22 -7.06
CA ARG A 239 -11.76 -7.23 -7.80
C ARG A 239 -12.19 -7.22 -9.25
N TYR A 240 -11.23 -7.08 -10.15
CA TYR A 240 -11.44 -7.15 -11.60
C TYR A 240 -10.91 -8.45 -12.16
N HIS A 241 -11.75 -9.18 -12.86
CA HIS A 241 -11.38 -10.41 -13.56
C HIS A 241 -10.96 -10.09 -14.99
N LEU A 242 -9.71 -10.27 -15.32
CA LEU A 242 -9.13 -9.93 -16.63
C LEU A 242 -9.76 -10.71 -17.80
N ILE A 243 -10.24 -11.93 -17.58
CA ILE A 243 -10.86 -12.76 -18.62
C ILE A 243 -12.32 -12.36 -18.83
N SER A 244 -13.13 -12.34 -17.77
CA SER A 244 -14.57 -12.01 -17.86
C SER A 244 -14.86 -10.52 -18.00
N LYS A 245 -13.82 -9.66 -17.81
CA LYS A 245 -13.95 -8.20 -17.88
C LYS A 245 -15.00 -7.65 -16.93
N SER A 246 -15.08 -8.22 -15.73
CA SER A 246 -16.11 -7.87 -14.75
C SER A 246 -15.54 -7.52 -13.39
N TRP A 247 -16.19 -6.58 -12.71
CA TRP A 247 -15.87 -6.19 -11.35
C TRP A 247 -16.74 -6.91 -10.33
N THR A 248 -16.16 -7.28 -9.21
CA THR A 248 -16.87 -7.75 -8.01
C THR A 248 -16.42 -6.96 -6.79
N SER A 249 -17.32 -6.76 -5.82
CA SER A 249 -17.00 -6.09 -4.57
C SER A 249 -16.25 -7.02 -3.62
N LEU A 250 -15.33 -6.45 -2.85
CA LEU A 250 -14.58 -7.13 -1.80
C LEU A 250 -14.83 -6.46 -0.44
N PRO A 251 -14.71 -7.21 0.68
CA PRO A 251 -14.92 -6.66 2.01
C PRO A 251 -13.87 -5.59 2.34
N ALA A 252 -14.27 -4.61 3.14
CA ALA A 252 -13.35 -3.67 3.77
C ALA A 252 -12.52 -4.37 4.85
N PRO A 253 -11.26 -3.97 5.09
CA PRO A 253 -10.57 -4.35 6.30
C PRO A 253 -11.25 -3.71 7.52
N VAL A 254 -11.22 -4.42 8.65
CA VAL A 254 -11.75 -3.93 9.92
C VAL A 254 -10.67 -3.94 10.98
N ASN A 255 -10.71 -3.00 11.92
CA ASN A 255 -9.81 -3.02 13.08
C ASN A 255 -10.28 -4.05 14.13
N LEU A 256 -9.53 -4.19 15.23
CA LEU A 256 -9.86 -5.12 16.32
C LEU A 256 -11.19 -4.80 17.02
N GLN A 257 -11.74 -3.61 16.84
CA GLN A 257 -13.03 -3.15 17.34
C GLN A 257 -14.18 -3.35 16.33
N GLY A 258 -13.89 -3.93 15.15
CA GLY A 258 -14.87 -4.16 14.09
C GLY A 258 -15.24 -2.93 13.27
N GLN A 259 -14.47 -1.84 13.36
CA GLN A 259 -14.70 -0.64 12.57
C GLN A 259 -13.96 -0.76 11.22
N GLU A 260 -14.64 -0.39 10.13
CA GLU A 260 -14.02 -0.38 8.81
C GLU A 260 -12.84 0.59 8.73
N LEU A 261 -11.76 0.11 8.15
CA LEU A 261 -10.56 0.89 7.84
C LEU A 261 -10.53 1.27 6.36
N THR A 262 -9.95 2.43 6.06
CA THR A 262 -9.56 2.75 4.69
C THR A 262 -8.09 2.42 4.46
N LEU A 263 -7.77 1.98 3.24
CA LEU A 263 -6.39 1.85 2.78
C LEU A 263 -5.93 3.05 1.94
N THR A 264 -6.62 4.20 2.08
CA THR A 264 -6.19 5.45 1.44
C THR A 264 -4.85 5.90 1.99
N GLY A 265 -3.87 6.12 1.11
CA GLY A 265 -2.52 6.48 1.50
C GLY A 265 -1.75 5.37 2.24
N ALA A 266 -2.30 4.16 2.30
CA ALA A 266 -1.59 2.95 2.73
C ALA A 266 -0.66 2.46 1.63
N THR A 267 0.07 1.41 1.93
CA THR A 267 0.86 0.65 0.95
C THR A 267 0.47 -0.81 0.97
N ALA A 268 0.62 -1.49 -0.16
CA ALA A 268 0.29 -2.89 -0.30
C ALA A 268 1.38 -3.64 -1.08
N MET A 269 1.56 -4.91 -0.73
CA MET A 269 2.49 -5.81 -1.42
C MET A 269 1.85 -7.20 -1.54
N LEU A 270 1.96 -7.79 -2.73
CA LEU A 270 1.62 -9.20 -2.94
C LEU A 270 2.75 -10.07 -2.38
N GLU A 271 2.41 -11.02 -1.53
CA GLU A 271 3.28 -12.08 -1.09
C GLU A 271 2.79 -13.42 -1.63
N VAL A 272 3.62 -14.09 -2.44
CA VAL A 272 3.33 -15.42 -2.97
C VAL A 272 3.92 -16.46 -2.01
N LEU A 273 3.06 -17.31 -1.50
CA LEU A 273 3.37 -18.35 -0.53
C LEU A 273 3.58 -19.71 -1.24
N ALA A 274 4.00 -20.71 -0.47
CA ALA A 274 4.14 -22.07 -0.99
C ALA A 274 2.80 -22.63 -1.52
N LYS A 275 2.88 -23.56 -2.48
CA LYS A 275 1.73 -24.27 -3.09
C LYS A 275 0.73 -23.35 -3.82
N GLY A 276 1.19 -22.21 -4.35
CA GLY A 276 0.33 -21.29 -5.11
C GLY A 276 -0.68 -20.52 -4.26
N ASN A 277 -0.54 -20.51 -2.93
CA ASN A 277 -1.27 -19.58 -2.08
C ASN A 277 -0.63 -18.18 -2.19
N ALA A 278 -1.43 -17.14 -2.02
CA ALA A 278 -0.94 -15.77 -2.00
C ALA A 278 -1.76 -14.92 -1.05
N GLN A 279 -1.17 -13.82 -0.61
CA GLN A 279 -1.81 -12.85 0.27
C GLN A 279 -1.36 -11.44 -0.09
N ILE A 280 -2.22 -10.45 0.20
CA ILE A 280 -1.91 -9.03 0.03
C ILE A 280 -1.66 -8.47 1.43
N VAL A 281 -0.44 -8.01 1.67
CA VAL A 281 -0.01 -7.41 2.93
C VAL A 281 -0.12 -5.90 2.81
N CYS A 282 -0.85 -5.27 3.72
CA CYS A 282 -1.07 -3.82 3.74
C CYS A 282 -0.64 -3.22 5.07
N ALA A 283 -0.11 -2.02 5.03
CA ALA A 283 0.29 -1.27 6.23
C ALA A 283 0.04 0.23 6.05
N GLY A 284 -0.23 0.91 7.17
CA GLY A 284 -0.46 2.35 7.20
C GLY A 284 -1.79 2.80 6.61
N GLY A 285 -1.82 4.05 6.19
CA GLY A 285 -3.01 4.72 5.69
C GLY A 285 -3.62 5.68 6.68
N VAL A 286 -4.49 6.55 6.19
CA VAL A 286 -5.11 7.61 6.99
C VAL A 286 -6.29 7.10 7.83
N ASN A 287 -6.68 7.84 8.86
CA ASN A 287 -7.97 7.63 9.50
C ASN A 287 -9.08 8.19 8.61
N ARG A 288 -10.10 7.38 8.34
CA ARG A 288 -11.19 7.70 7.41
C ARG A 288 -11.93 8.98 7.78
N GLU A 289 -12.38 9.07 9.01
CA GLU A 289 -13.25 10.17 9.47
C GLU A 289 -12.48 11.49 9.53
N ILE A 290 -11.27 11.47 10.09
CA ILE A 290 -10.42 12.66 10.20
C ILE A 290 -10.00 13.16 8.83
N PHE A 291 -9.66 12.24 7.92
CA PHE A 291 -9.27 12.59 6.57
C PHE A 291 -10.45 13.14 5.76
N TRP A 292 -11.62 12.48 5.86
CA TRP A 292 -12.84 12.95 5.21
C TRP A 292 -13.25 14.35 5.70
N ASP A 293 -13.21 14.59 7.02
CA ASP A 293 -13.54 15.90 7.61
C ASP A 293 -12.65 17.03 7.03
N ALA A 294 -11.39 16.74 6.79
CA ALA A 294 -10.45 17.69 6.20
C ALA A 294 -10.69 17.91 4.70
N ILE A 295 -10.79 16.83 3.88
CA ILE A 295 -10.94 16.95 2.42
C ILE A 295 -12.34 17.42 2.00
N SER A 296 -13.36 17.19 2.80
CA SER A 296 -14.70 17.74 2.59
C SER A 296 -14.78 19.25 2.88
N GLY A 297 -13.75 19.81 3.51
CA GLY A 297 -13.72 21.19 3.97
C GLY A 297 -14.61 21.46 5.17
N THR A 298 -15.13 20.43 5.83
CA THR A 298 -16.07 20.55 6.96
C THR A 298 -15.37 21.02 8.23
N TYR A 299 -14.19 20.43 8.55
CA TYR A 299 -13.40 20.75 9.75
C TYR A 299 -14.23 20.80 11.04
N SER A 300 -15.11 19.77 11.21
CA SER A 300 -15.98 19.65 12.40
C SER A 300 -15.23 19.15 13.64
N MET A 301 -14.18 18.33 13.44
CA MET A 301 -13.39 17.75 14.52
C MET A 301 -12.35 18.71 15.07
N VAL A 302 -11.87 19.66 14.25
CA VAL A 302 -10.90 20.68 14.61
C VAL A 302 -10.97 21.85 13.63
N ALA A 303 -10.79 23.07 14.10
CA ALA A 303 -10.73 24.23 13.21
C ALA A 303 -9.58 24.07 12.19
N LYS A 304 -9.81 24.48 10.93
CA LYS A 304 -8.83 24.39 9.84
C LYS A 304 -7.46 24.96 10.20
N ALA A 305 -7.45 26.09 10.92
CA ALA A 305 -6.21 26.78 11.37
C ALA A 305 -5.40 25.96 12.38
N ASP A 306 -6.02 24.97 13.05
CA ASP A 306 -5.39 24.14 14.07
C ASP A 306 -5.14 22.71 13.60
N TYR A 307 -5.64 22.33 12.42
CA TYR A 307 -5.50 20.99 11.87
C TYR A 307 -4.04 20.54 11.82
N LEU A 308 -3.14 21.33 11.23
CA LEU A 308 -1.71 20.99 11.12
C LEU A 308 -0.94 21.05 12.46
N LYS A 309 -1.51 21.69 13.49
CA LYS A 309 -0.87 21.85 14.81
C LYS A 309 -1.08 20.66 15.73
N LYS A 310 -2.01 19.74 15.37
CA LYS A 310 -2.30 18.55 16.19
C LYS A 310 -1.09 17.64 16.33
N ASP A 311 -1.04 16.92 17.45
CA ASP A 311 -0.04 15.91 17.70
C ASP A 311 -0.20 14.72 16.74
N ILE A 312 0.86 13.94 16.52
CA ILE A 312 0.87 12.77 15.63
C ILE A 312 -0.27 11.81 15.98
N SER A 313 -0.46 11.49 17.25
CA SER A 313 -1.48 10.55 17.73
C SER A 313 -2.92 10.99 17.42
N TRP A 314 -3.17 12.29 17.27
CA TRP A 314 -4.50 12.80 16.96
C TRP A 314 -5.00 12.36 15.58
N TYR A 315 -4.08 12.18 14.60
CA TYR A 315 -4.46 11.79 13.23
C TYR A 315 -4.89 10.33 13.12
N LYS A 316 -4.59 9.50 14.12
CA LYS A 316 -5.01 8.08 14.21
C LYS A 316 -4.78 7.31 12.92
N PHE A 317 -3.60 7.50 12.31
CA PHE A 317 -3.23 6.71 11.14
C PHE A 317 -3.26 5.22 11.50
N ASN A 318 -3.64 4.37 10.54
CA ASN A 318 -3.71 2.94 10.76
C ASN A 318 -2.35 2.38 11.21
N ASN A 319 -2.37 1.70 12.35
CA ASN A 319 -1.20 1.14 13.04
C ASN A 319 -1.24 -0.41 13.08
N SER A 320 -2.13 -1.02 12.32
CA SER A 320 -2.24 -2.48 12.20
C SER A 320 -1.56 -2.96 10.92
N LEU A 321 -0.92 -4.12 11.00
CA LEU A 321 -0.60 -4.91 9.82
C LEU A 321 -1.87 -5.63 9.38
N LEU A 322 -2.24 -5.49 8.13
CA LEU A 322 -3.45 -6.07 7.54
C LEU A 322 -3.06 -7.07 6.46
N ILE A 323 -3.61 -8.26 6.50
CA ILE A 323 -3.36 -9.31 5.51
C ILE A 323 -4.70 -9.73 4.89
N TYR A 324 -4.82 -9.60 3.58
CA TYR A 324 -5.92 -10.17 2.82
C TYR A 324 -5.49 -11.50 2.23
N ASN A 325 -6.08 -12.59 2.72
CA ASN A 325 -5.83 -13.93 2.25
C ASN A 325 -6.64 -14.21 0.97
N LEU A 326 -5.96 -14.37 -0.16
CA LEU A 326 -6.62 -14.53 -1.47
C LEU A 326 -7.39 -15.85 -1.62
N LYS A 327 -7.09 -16.86 -0.79
CA LYS A 327 -7.80 -18.14 -0.84
C LYS A 327 -9.09 -18.12 -0.01
N THR A 328 -9.07 -17.49 1.16
CA THR A 328 -10.24 -17.42 2.06
C THR A 328 -11.08 -16.19 1.82
N GLU A 329 -10.56 -15.22 1.10
CA GLU A 329 -11.15 -13.90 0.86
C GLU A 329 -11.46 -13.13 2.16
N GLN A 330 -10.60 -13.29 3.17
CA GLN A 330 -10.76 -12.69 4.49
C GLN A 330 -9.57 -11.80 4.84
N TRP A 331 -9.87 -10.75 5.62
CA TRP A 331 -8.86 -9.91 6.27
C TRP A 331 -8.43 -10.50 7.59
N GLU A 332 -7.14 -10.45 7.87
CA GLU A 332 -6.51 -10.89 9.10
C GLU A 332 -5.63 -9.79 9.68
N ILE A 333 -5.56 -9.69 11.01
CA ILE A 333 -4.62 -8.84 11.75
C ILE A 333 -3.69 -9.77 12.52
N PRO A 334 -2.50 -10.07 11.98
CA PRO A 334 -1.64 -11.14 12.51
C PRO A 334 -0.87 -10.74 13.77
N SER A 335 -0.86 -9.44 14.12
CA SER A 335 -0.08 -8.90 15.25
C SER A 335 -0.86 -7.82 15.98
N PRO A 336 -0.51 -7.50 17.24
CA PRO A 336 -1.02 -6.31 17.90
C PRO A 336 -0.71 -5.03 17.12
N GLU A 337 -1.50 -3.99 17.39
CA GLU A 337 -1.24 -2.64 16.88
C GLU A 337 0.20 -2.20 17.20
N ASN A 338 0.84 -1.54 16.23
CA ASN A 338 2.21 -1.08 16.37
C ASN A 338 2.37 0.33 15.78
N ALA A 339 2.74 1.28 16.64
CA ALA A 339 2.89 2.68 16.26
C ALA A 339 3.92 2.91 15.12
N LEU A 340 4.85 1.98 14.90
CA LEU A 340 5.79 2.06 13.79
C LEU A 340 5.12 1.96 12.42
N LEU A 341 3.91 1.40 12.34
CA LEU A 341 3.13 1.28 11.11
C LEU A 341 2.19 2.47 10.87
N ALA A 342 1.97 3.34 11.86
CA ALA A 342 1.06 4.48 11.78
C ALA A 342 1.62 5.59 10.86
N ARG A 343 1.56 5.38 9.53
CA ARG A 343 2.09 6.29 8.51
C ARG A 343 1.22 6.28 7.27
N ALA A 344 1.21 7.40 6.53
CA ALA A 344 0.65 7.48 5.20
C ALA A 344 1.74 7.74 4.15
N GLY A 345 1.55 7.27 2.91
CA GLY A 345 2.51 7.46 1.83
C GLY A 345 3.91 6.88 2.10
N ALA A 346 4.01 5.86 2.96
CA ALA A 346 5.21 5.04 3.07
C ALA A 346 5.28 4.06 1.90
N GLN A 347 6.47 3.52 1.62
CA GLN A 347 6.65 2.47 0.62
C GLN A 347 7.02 1.15 1.28
N VAL A 348 6.73 0.06 0.58
CA VAL A 348 7.14 -1.28 0.99
C VAL A 348 8.04 -1.93 -0.04
N ALA A 349 8.98 -2.73 0.45
CA ALA A 349 9.78 -3.62 -0.35
C ALA A 349 9.78 -5.00 0.30
N LEU A 350 9.52 -6.05 -0.46
CA LEU A 350 9.47 -7.43 0.03
C LEU A 350 10.68 -8.21 -0.45
N ARG A 351 11.33 -8.94 0.48
CA ARG A 351 12.39 -9.88 0.18
C ARG A 351 12.16 -11.19 0.94
N GLY A 352 11.87 -12.25 0.20
CA GLY A 352 11.41 -13.50 0.82
C GLY A 352 10.11 -13.26 1.59
N HIS A 353 10.12 -13.47 2.89
CA HIS A 353 9.00 -13.21 3.81
C HIS A 353 9.25 -12.02 4.73
N THR A 354 10.20 -11.17 4.39
CA THR A 354 10.51 -9.96 5.16
C THR A 354 10.13 -8.72 4.36
N LEU A 355 9.29 -7.89 4.95
CA LEU A 355 8.85 -6.64 4.39
C LEU A 355 9.60 -5.49 5.05
N TYR A 356 10.10 -4.57 4.24
CA TYR A 356 10.70 -3.31 4.68
C TYR A 356 9.73 -2.18 4.39
N TYR A 357 9.30 -1.48 5.44
CA TYR A 357 8.36 -0.38 5.40
C TYR A 357 9.11 0.93 5.60
N ILE A 358 9.14 1.79 4.59
CA ILE A 358 10.14 2.85 4.41
C ILE A 358 9.48 4.22 4.43
N GLY A 359 10.00 5.13 5.25
CA GLY A 359 9.59 6.53 5.29
C GLY A 359 8.14 6.72 5.67
N GLY A 360 7.46 7.59 4.94
CA GLY A 360 6.05 7.91 5.11
C GLY A 360 5.77 9.14 5.97
N GLU A 361 4.55 9.58 5.96
CA GLU A 361 4.04 10.71 6.70
C GLU A 361 3.51 10.29 8.06
N LEU A 362 3.98 10.89 9.14
CA LEU A 362 3.50 10.69 10.50
C LEU A 362 2.26 11.55 10.80
N LYS A 363 2.21 12.70 10.20
CA LYS A 363 1.09 13.64 10.15
C LYS A 363 1.33 14.61 8.98
N PRO A 364 0.31 15.35 8.51
CA PRO A 364 0.52 16.36 7.46
C PRO A 364 1.70 17.29 7.77
N GLY A 365 2.67 17.33 6.85
CA GLY A 365 3.87 18.15 6.99
C GLY A 365 5.06 17.51 7.73
N LEU A 366 4.90 16.34 8.35
CA LEU A 366 5.98 15.65 9.08
C LEU A 366 6.22 14.25 8.52
N ARG A 367 7.46 13.95 8.13
CA ARG A 367 7.88 12.66 7.58
C ARG A 367 8.66 11.85 8.60
N SER A 368 8.74 10.55 8.35
CA SER A 368 9.50 9.60 9.16
C SER A 368 10.80 9.24 8.47
N PRO A 369 11.98 9.37 9.12
CA PRO A 369 13.22 8.78 8.65
C PRO A 369 13.36 7.30 9.05
N GLY A 370 12.27 6.67 9.50
CA GLY A 370 12.29 5.30 10.00
C GLY A 370 12.11 4.27 8.90
N ILE A 371 12.84 3.17 9.03
CA ILE A 371 12.61 1.93 8.30
C ILE A 371 12.14 0.88 9.29
N VAL A 372 11.10 0.15 8.95
CA VAL A 372 10.52 -0.90 9.80
C VAL A 372 10.64 -2.22 9.07
N LYS A 373 11.18 -3.22 9.74
CA LYS A 373 11.25 -4.60 9.28
C LYS A 373 10.06 -5.36 9.86
N VAL A 374 9.35 -6.08 8.99
CA VAL A 374 8.22 -6.91 9.34
C VAL A 374 8.50 -8.32 8.84
N ASP A 375 8.68 -9.26 9.76
CA ASP A 375 8.84 -10.68 9.42
C ASP A 375 7.46 -11.33 9.36
N LEU A 376 7.05 -11.77 8.16
CA LEU A 376 5.70 -12.29 7.87
C LEU A 376 5.53 -13.79 8.20
N ARG A 377 6.35 -14.35 9.08
CA ARG A 377 6.33 -15.79 9.45
C ARG A 377 5.72 -16.01 10.81
#